data_1466afd99a783ced9a9b33d29d21ed6e
#
_entry.id   1466afd99a783ced9a9b33d29d21ed6e
#
_cell.length_a   1.000
_cell.length_b   1.000
_cell.length_c   1.000
_cell.angle_alpha   90.00
_cell.angle_beta   90.00
_cell.angle_gamma   90.00
#
_symmetry.space_group_name_H-M   'P 1'
#
loop_
_entity.id
_entity.type
_entity.pdbx_description
1 polymer ?
#
loop_
_entity_poly.entity_id
_entity_poly.type
_entity_poly.pdbx_seq_one_letter_code
_entity_poly.pdbx_strand_id
1 'polypeptide(L)'
;MGHIWVDVRIGSEDCSKITEVRALVDTGATLTIIPRSLAIDLGLRVTGKSRVETGAGVIELDRSRAYIEIMGRGDIIPVLISDIIDKVLIGVTTLEILELEVDPITRRLRERTLLLYLNTMNS
;
A
#
# COMPACT_ATOMS: atom_id res chain seq x y z
N MET A 1 11.07 15.32 -10.85
CA MET A 1 10.35 14.05 -10.75
C MET A 1 8.94 14.29 -10.30
N GLY A 2 7.97 13.79 -11.02
CA GLY A 2 6.59 13.97 -10.63
C GLY A 2 6.15 12.95 -9.60
N HIS A 3 5.11 13.30 -8.84
CA HIS A 3 4.47 12.38 -7.93
C HIS A 3 3.27 11.77 -8.62
N ILE A 4 2.96 10.52 -8.26
CA ILE A 4 1.79 9.83 -8.77
C ILE A 4 0.77 9.77 -7.65
N TRP A 5 -0.37 10.43 -7.88
CA TRP A 5 -1.50 10.42 -6.96
C TRP A 5 -2.57 9.49 -7.51
N VAL A 6 -3.16 8.70 -6.64
CA VAL A 6 -4.22 7.77 -7.03
C VAL A 6 -5.37 7.86 -6.05
N ASP A 7 -6.57 7.58 -6.54
CA ASP A 7 -7.74 7.45 -5.68
C ASP A 7 -7.77 6.05 -5.12
N VAL A 8 -7.91 5.95 -3.81
CA VAL A 8 -7.84 4.69 -3.10
C VAL A 8 -9.02 4.57 -2.17
N ARG A 9 -9.62 3.39 -2.08
CA ARG A 9 -10.59 3.08 -1.05
C ARG A 9 -9.88 2.29 0.03
N ILE A 10 -9.95 2.78 1.26
CA ILE A 10 -9.31 2.15 2.40
C ILE A 10 -10.36 1.85 3.44
N GLY A 11 -10.28 0.68 4.05
CA GLY A 11 -11.24 0.29 5.04
C GLY A 11 -10.67 -0.63 6.11
N SER A 12 -11.52 -0.90 7.08
CA SER A 12 -11.24 -1.90 8.10
C SER A 12 -11.17 -3.29 7.47
N GLU A 13 -10.60 -4.24 8.18
CA GLU A 13 -10.44 -5.61 7.68
C GLU A 13 -11.76 -6.24 7.27
N ASP A 14 -12.82 -5.97 8.02
CA ASP A 14 -14.15 -6.51 7.73
C ASP A 14 -14.94 -5.64 6.76
N CYS A 15 -14.34 -4.60 6.23
CA CYS A 15 -14.95 -3.65 5.30
C CYS A 15 -16.19 -2.94 5.86
N SER A 16 -16.36 -2.91 7.18
CA SER A 16 -17.50 -2.22 7.79
C SER A 16 -17.35 -0.71 7.71
N LYS A 17 -16.12 -0.22 7.60
CA LYS A 17 -15.83 1.20 7.42
C LYS A 17 -14.88 1.32 6.24
N ILE A 18 -15.30 2.05 5.21
CA ILE A 18 -14.48 2.31 4.02
C ILE A 18 -14.58 3.79 3.69
N THR A 19 -13.47 4.39 3.34
CA THR A 19 -13.42 5.78 2.90
C THR A 19 -12.56 5.90 1.65
N GLU A 20 -12.80 6.96 0.88
CA GLU A 20 -11.97 7.28 -0.27
C GLU A 20 -10.97 8.34 0.09
N VAL A 21 -9.74 8.16 -0.32
CA VAL A 21 -8.68 9.14 -0.11
C VAL A 21 -7.80 9.22 -1.35
N ARG A 22 -7.15 10.37 -1.52
CA ARG A 22 -6.09 10.49 -2.49
C ARG A 22 -4.79 10.09 -1.82
N ALA A 23 -4.09 9.16 -2.44
CA ALA A 23 -2.84 8.63 -1.90
C ALA A 23 -1.70 8.89 -2.85
N LEU A 24 -0.51 9.00 -2.29
CA LEU A 24 0.71 9.16 -3.06
C LEU A 24 1.36 7.81 -3.24
N VAL A 25 1.71 7.46 -4.47
CA VAL A 25 2.45 6.22 -4.74
C VAL A 25 3.92 6.46 -4.42
N ASP A 26 4.45 5.65 -3.53
CA ASP A 26 5.85 5.74 -3.10
C ASP A 26 6.52 4.38 -3.28
N THR A 27 7.19 4.20 -4.41
CA THR A 27 7.86 2.94 -4.71
C THR A 27 9.12 2.73 -3.87
N GLY A 28 9.54 3.72 -3.10
CA GLY A 28 10.60 3.57 -2.11
C GLY A 28 10.12 2.99 -0.79
N ALA A 29 8.81 2.92 -0.58
CA ALA A 29 8.24 2.34 0.63
C ALA A 29 7.89 0.87 0.40
N THR A 30 8.29 -0.01 1.30
CA THR A 30 7.97 -1.43 1.20
C THR A 30 6.49 -1.68 1.46
N LEU A 31 5.96 -1.14 2.54
CA LEU A 31 4.55 -1.28 2.91
C LEU A 31 3.85 0.06 2.79
N THR A 32 2.55 0.01 2.57
CA THR A 32 1.71 1.20 2.60
C THR A 32 1.68 1.77 4.01
N ILE A 33 1.76 3.09 4.11
CA ILE A 33 1.77 3.80 5.39
C ILE A 33 0.51 4.65 5.47
N ILE A 34 -0.17 4.53 6.61
CA ILE A 34 -1.45 5.22 6.86
C ILE A 34 -1.26 6.17 8.04
N PRO A 35 -1.77 7.41 7.94
CA PRO A 35 -1.75 8.32 9.09
C PRO A 35 -2.56 7.77 10.26
N ARG A 36 -2.07 8.03 11.48
CA ARG A 36 -2.74 7.56 12.70
C ARG A 36 -4.20 7.98 12.76
N SER A 37 -4.51 9.21 12.38
CA SER A 37 -5.87 9.71 12.43
C SER A 37 -6.82 8.88 11.57
N LEU A 38 -6.38 8.51 10.37
CA LEU A 38 -7.19 7.69 9.48
C LEU A 38 -7.34 6.27 10.04
N ALA A 39 -6.27 5.72 10.59
CA ALA A 39 -6.31 4.40 11.22
C ALA A 39 -7.32 4.35 12.35
N ILE A 40 -7.37 5.41 13.16
CA ILE A 40 -8.35 5.51 14.25
C ILE A 40 -9.78 5.59 13.69
N ASP A 41 -9.98 6.45 12.70
CA ASP A 41 -11.31 6.61 12.09
C ASP A 41 -11.83 5.31 11.49
N LEU A 42 -10.96 4.50 10.94
CA LEU A 42 -11.33 3.21 10.35
C LEU A 42 -11.37 2.07 11.36
N GLY A 43 -10.93 2.33 12.60
CA GLY A 43 -10.88 1.29 13.62
C GLY A 43 -9.87 0.19 13.33
N LEU A 44 -8.75 0.53 12.72
CA LEU A 44 -7.71 -0.46 12.44
C LEU A 44 -7.06 -0.93 13.73
N ARG A 45 -6.84 -2.24 13.84
CA ARG A 45 -6.22 -2.81 15.03
C ARG A 45 -4.72 -2.93 14.84
N VAL A 46 -3.97 -2.54 15.87
CA VAL A 46 -2.53 -2.72 15.87
C VAL A 46 -2.24 -4.19 16.15
N THR A 47 -1.53 -4.84 15.24
CA THR A 47 -1.21 -6.27 15.34
C THR A 47 0.24 -6.52 15.74
N GLY A 48 1.06 -5.48 15.80
CA GLY A 48 2.47 -5.61 16.16
C GLY A 48 3.21 -4.35 15.79
N LYS A 49 4.53 -4.45 15.71
CA LYS A 49 5.39 -3.33 15.35
C LYS A 49 6.42 -3.77 14.33
N SER A 50 6.85 -2.84 13.51
CA SER A 50 7.90 -3.07 12.52
C SER A 50 8.98 -2.00 12.64
N ARG A 51 10.21 -2.42 12.46
CA ARG A 51 11.33 -1.49 12.37
C ARG A 51 11.44 -1.03 10.93
N VAL A 52 11.51 0.28 10.75
CA VAL A 52 11.56 0.89 9.42
C VAL A 52 12.80 1.75 9.35
N GLU A 53 13.60 1.53 8.31
CA GLU A 53 14.79 2.33 8.09
C GLU A 53 14.42 3.57 7.29
N THR A 54 14.83 4.72 7.78
CA THR A 54 14.60 6.00 7.13
C THR A 54 15.92 6.73 6.95
N GLY A 55 15.92 7.81 6.21
CA GLY A 55 17.11 8.64 6.08
C GLY A 55 17.61 9.20 7.40
N ALA A 56 16.74 9.29 8.42
CA ALA A 56 17.10 9.79 9.75
C ALA A 56 17.39 8.68 10.76
N GLY A 57 17.42 7.41 10.31
CA GLY A 57 17.69 6.27 11.17
C GLY A 57 16.53 5.30 11.20
N VAL A 58 16.58 4.36 12.14
CA VAL A 58 15.55 3.33 12.29
C VAL A 58 14.49 3.81 13.27
N ILE A 59 13.23 3.71 12.87
CA ILE A 59 12.08 4.02 13.73
C ILE A 59 11.17 2.80 13.83
N GLU A 60 10.28 2.81 14.80
CA GLU A 60 9.30 1.76 14.98
C GLU A 60 7.92 2.29 14.65
N LEU A 61 7.20 1.56 13.80
CA LEU A 61 5.83 1.90 13.44
C LEU A 61 4.90 0.76 13.80
N ASP A 62 3.66 1.07 14.12
CA ASP A 62 2.66 0.06 14.39
C ASP A 62 2.26 -0.65 13.10
N ARG A 63 2.11 -1.96 13.17
CA ARG A 63 1.59 -2.76 12.07
C ARG A 63 0.10 -2.96 12.22
N SER A 64 -0.57 -3.01 11.10
CA SER A 64 -1.99 -3.32 11.05
C SER A 64 -2.32 -4.02 9.73
N ARG A 65 -3.58 -4.27 9.51
CA ARG A 65 -4.09 -4.77 8.24
C ARG A 65 -5.29 -3.93 7.86
N ALA A 66 -5.38 -3.61 6.59
CA ALA A 66 -6.45 -2.77 6.08
C ALA A 66 -6.92 -3.28 4.73
N TYR A 67 -8.20 -3.05 4.43
CA TYR A 67 -8.69 -3.25 3.08
C TYR A 67 -8.21 -2.08 2.22
N ILE A 68 -7.60 -2.38 1.10
CA ILE A 68 -7.14 -1.35 0.15
C ILE A 68 -7.60 -1.74 -1.24
N GLU A 69 -8.25 -0.79 -1.91
CA GLU A 69 -8.74 -1.00 -3.27
C GLU A 69 -8.24 0.11 -4.17
N ILE A 70 -7.60 -0.26 -5.26
CA ILE A 70 -7.09 0.67 -6.28
C ILE A 70 -7.49 0.13 -7.64
N MET A 71 -8.09 0.97 -8.48
CA MET A 71 -8.50 0.58 -9.84
C MET A 71 -9.42 -0.65 -9.85
N GLY A 72 -10.31 -0.73 -8.88
CA GLY A 72 -11.25 -1.84 -8.77
C GLY A 72 -10.68 -3.13 -8.22
N ARG A 73 -9.43 -3.14 -7.80
CA ARG A 73 -8.77 -4.31 -7.22
C ARG A 73 -8.56 -4.09 -5.74
N GLY A 74 -9.07 -4.98 -4.93
CA GLY A 74 -9.01 -4.84 -3.48
C GLY A 74 -8.55 -6.10 -2.78
N ASP A 75 -7.91 -5.93 -1.65
CA ASP A 75 -7.47 -7.03 -0.79
C ASP A 75 -7.21 -6.51 0.61
N ILE A 76 -7.07 -7.42 1.55
CA ILE A 76 -6.64 -7.10 2.91
C ILE A 76 -5.13 -7.15 2.93
N ILE A 77 -4.52 -6.03 3.26
CA ILE A 77 -3.09 -5.82 3.04
C ILE A 77 -2.43 -5.37 4.34
N PRO A 78 -1.22 -5.88 4.65
CA PRO A 78 -0.47 -5.36 5.79
C PRO A 78 -0.06 -3.91 5.53
N VAL A 79 -0.22 -3.08 6.54
CA VAL A 79 0.09 -1.66 6.48
C VAL A 79 0.84 -1.24 7.73
N LEU A 80 1.44 -0.06 7.68
CA LEU A 80 2.08 0.57 8.83
C LEU A 80 1.31 1.85 9.17
N ILE A 81 1.27 2.19 10.45
CA ILE A 81 0.60 3.39 10.94
C ILE A 81 1.66 4.36 11.43
N SER A 82 1.62 5.58 10.93
CA SER A 82 2.58 6.61 11.28
C SER A 82 1.91 7.77 11.99
N ASP A 83 2.60 8.30 13.00
CA ASP A 83 2.17 9.49 13.72
C ASP A 83 2.69 10.77 13.09
N ILE A 84 3.50 10.67 12.05
CA ILE A 84 4.20 11.83 11.47
C ILE A 84 3.59 12.26 10.14
N ILE A 85 3.25 11.31 9.26
CA ILE A 85 2.75 11.65 7.94
C ILE A 85 1.28 12.04 7.99
N ASP A 86 0.88 12.86 7.02
CA ASP A 86 -0.49 13.37 6.92
C ASP A 86 -1.25 12.85 5.70
N LYS A 87 -0.66 11.93 4.95
CA LYS A 87 -1.28 11.35 3.76
C LYS A 87 -0.95 9.86 3.67
N VAL A 88 -1.74 9.15 2.91
CA VAL A 88 -1.49 7.73 2.67
C VAL A 88 -0.40 7.60 1.62
N LEU A 89 0.60 6.77 1.92
CA LEU A 89 1.66 6.44 0.98
C LEU A 89 1.49 4.98 0.56
N ILE A 90 1.28 4.77 -0.74
CA ILE A 90 1.10 3.41 -1.27
C ILE A 90 2.47 2.81 -1.53
N GLY A 91 2.76 1.73 -0.82
CA GLY A 91 4.04 1.03 -0.95
C GLY A 91 4.02 -0.08 -1.99
N VAL A 92 5.20 -0.59 -2.27
CA VAL A 92 5.42 -1.60 -3.32
C VAL A 92 4.63 -2.87 -3.07
N THR A 93 4.58 -3.35 -1.83
CA THR A 93 3.87 -4.59 -1.51
C THR A 93 2.39 -4.49 -1.86
N THR A 94 1.76 -3.33 -1.60
CA THR A 94 0.36 -3.13 -1.97
C THR A 94 0.18 -3.25 -3.48
N LEU A 95 1.05 -2.61 -4.26
CA LEU A 95 0.96 -2.69 -5.70
C LEU A 95 1.13 -4.13 -6.19
N GLU A 96 2.08 -4.85 -5.62
CA GLU A 96 2.32 -6.24 -5.99
C GLU A 96 1.13 -7.13 -5.68
N ILE A 97 0.55 -6.99 -4.50
CA ILE A 97 -0.62 -7.79 -4.10
C ILE A 97 -1.81 -7.50 -5.02
N LEU A 98 -2.02 -6.23 -5.38
CA LEU A 98 -3.12 -5.84 -6.27
C LEU A 98 -2.78 -6.04 -7.75
N GLU A 99 -1.60 -6.55 -8.06
CA GLU A 99 -1.14 -6.80 -9.41
C GLU A 99 -1.13 -5.53 -10.26
N LEU A 100 -0.59 -4.48 -9.66
CA LEU A 100 -0.42 -3.18 -10.31
C LEU A 100 1.05 -2.82 -10.35
N GLU A 101 1.41 -2.00 -11.32
CA GLU A 101 2.77 -1.48 -11.41
C GLU A 101 2.72 -0.06 -11.94
N VAL A 102 3.79 0.68 -11.73
CA VAL A 102 3.94 2.02 -12.28
C VAL A 102 4.53 1.91 -13.67
N ASP A 103 3.84 2.47 -14.66
CA ASP A 103 4.41 2.60 -16.00
C ASP A 103 5.44 3.73 -15.98
N PRO A 104 6.70 3.46 -16.24
CA PRO A 104 7.74 4.49 -16.15
C PRO A 104 7.63 5.55 -17.25
N ILE A 105 6.93 5.26 -18.32
CA ILE A 105 6.77 6.21 -19.44
C ILE A 105 5.62 7.15 -19.18
N THR A 106 4.43 6.60 -18.89
CA THR A 106 3.23 7.40 -18.67
C THR A 106 3.13 7.93 -17.26
N ARG A 107 3.87 7.33 -16.32
CA ARG A 107 3.82 7.63 -14.88
C ARG A 107 2.42 7.41 -14.29
N ARG A 108 1.75 6.38 -14.78
CA ARG A 108 0.44 5.98 -14.28
C ARG A 108 0.50 4.54 -13.83
N LEU A 109 -0.41 4.18 -12.95
CA LEU A 109 -0.57 2.78 -12.59
C LEU A 109 -1.20 2.04 -13.75
N ARG A 110 -0.75 0.81 -13.93
CA ARG A 110 -1.32 -0.11 -14.93
C ARG A 110 -1.36 -1.50 -14.33
N GLU A 111 -2.12 -2.36 -14.98
CA GLU A 111 -2.17 -3.76 -14.63
C GLU A 111 -0.81 -4.41 -14.86
N ARG A 112 -0.38 -5.21 -13.88
CA ARG A 112 0.85 -5.98 -13.99
C ARG A 112 0.51 -7.40 -14.41
N THR A 113 1.16 -7.89 -15.45
CA THR A 113 1.01 -9.28 -15.88
C THR A 113 1.95 -10.15 -15.05
N LEU A 114 1.42 -11.18 -14.44
CA LEU A 114 2.22 -12.13 -13.69
C LEU A 114 2.93 -13.07 -14.64
N LEU A 115 4.14 -13.49 -14.27
CA LEU A 115 4.90 -14.42 -15.05
C LEU A 115 4.89 -15.78 -14.37
N LEU A 116 4.66 -16.80 -15.17
CA LEU A 116 4.81 -18.16 -14.73
C LEU A 116 5.71 -18.87 -15.75
N TYR A 117 6.93 -19.16 -15.33
CA TYR A 117 7.84 -19.87 -16.18
C TYR A 117 7.62 -21.37 -16.00
N LEU A 118 7.14 -21.98 -17.06
CA LEU A 118 7.05 -23.44 -17.12
C LEU A 118 8.17 -23.90 -18.00
N ASN A 119 9.06 -24.72 -17.48
CA ASN A 119 10.12 -25.26 -18.27
C ASN A 119 9.62 -26.47 -19.02
N THR A 120 9.06 -26.23 -20.20
CA THR A 120 8.57 -27.29 -21.04
C THR A 120 9.49 -27.58 -22.21
N MET A 121 10.64 -26.98 -22.16
CA MET A 121 11.49 -26.98 -23.28
C MET A 121 12.01 -28.27 -23.65
N ASN A 122 12.34 -29.02 -22.77
CA ASN A 122 12.95 -30.22 -23.02
C ASN A 122 12.04 -31.26 -23.30
N SER A 123 10.89 -30.89 -23.42
CA SER A 123 9.91 -31.85 -23.78
C SER A 123 10.04 -32.17 -25.24
#